data_6453228195868db176e4af076b59d932
#
_entry.id   6453228195868db176e4af076b59d932
#
_cell.length_a   1.000
_cell.length_b   1.000
_cell.length_c   1.000
_cell.angle_alpha   90.00
_cell.angle_beta   90.00
_cell.angle_gamma   90.00
#
_symmetry.space_group_name_H-M   'P 1'
#
loop_
_entity.id
_entity.type
_entity.pdbx_description
1 polymer ?
#
loop_
_entity_poly.entity_id
_entity_poly.type
_entity_poly.pdbx_seq_one_letter_code
_entity_poly.pdbx_strand_id
1 'polypeptide(L)'
;MKLYCLYDRKGELMNPPFVQQNNAMAIRQFQIMVNQVSTPERSNIIHDYHEDFVLMYLCEFDDKTCAFSPPNPTLLLSTATELLTPPPVS
;
A
#
# COMPACT_ATOMS: atom_id res chain seq x y z
N MET A 1 1.15 -12.75 -11.27
CA MET A 1 0.77 -11.90 -10.12
C MET A 1 1.83 -10.84 -9.89
N LYS A 2 1.42 -9.73 -9.31
CA LYS A 2 2.33 -8.60 -9.08
C LYS A 2 2.58 -8.41 -7.59
N LEU A 3 3.80 -8.05 -7.24
CA LEU A 3 4.22 -7.83 -5.85
C LEU A 3 4.32 -6.34 -5.57
N TYR A 4 3.72 -5.94 -4.45
CA TYR A 4 3.65 -4.54 -4.04
C TYR A 4 4.08 -4.39 -2.59
N CYS A 5 4.42 -3.17 -2.20
CA CYS A 5 4.64 -2.86 -0.79
C CYS A 5 4.26 -1.40 -0.50
N LEU A 6 4.10 -1.11 0.78
CA LEU A 6 3.97 0.26 1.25
C LEU A 6 5.33 0.71 1.78
N TYR A 7 5.74 1.90 1.39
CA TYR A 7 6.97 2.52 1.88
C TYR A 7 6.61 3.69 2.79
N ASP A 8 7.15 3.66 4.01
CA ASP A 8 7.02 4.76 4.96
C ASP A 8 8.22 5.70 4.77
N ARG A 9 7.96 6.85 4.13
CA ARG A 9 9.03 7.80 3.81
C ARG A 9 9.68 8.40 5.04
N LYS A 10 8.93 8.59 6.11
CA LYS A 10 9.44 9.21 7.32
C LYS A 10 10.23 8.22 8.17
N GLY A 11 9.73 6.99 8.26
CA GLY A 11 10.44 5.92 8.96
C GLY A 11 11.54 5.28 8.13
N GLU A 12 11.58 5.57 6.83
CA GLU A 12 12.54 4.97 5.88
C GLU A 12 12.45 3.45 5.91
N LEU A 13 11.22 2.92 5.93
CA LEU A 13 10.97 1.50 6.12
C LEU A 13 9.95 0.98 5.13
N MET A 14 10.29 -0.16 4.50
CA MET A 14 9.35 -0.91 3.68
C MET A 14 8.52 -1.83 4.55
N ASN A 15 7.21 -1.79 4.39
CA ASN A 15 6.32 -2.77 5.01
C ASN A 15 6.43 -4.11 4.28
N PRO A 16 6.02 -5.22 4.91
CA PRO A 16 6.03 -6.51 4.22
C PRO A 16 5.27 -6.46 2.90
N PRO A 17 5.82 -7.04 1.84
CA PRO A 17 5.18 -7.00 0.53
C PRO A 17 3.90 -7.82 0.49
N PHE A 18 3.02 -7.48 -0.44
CA PHE A 18 1.78 -8.21 -0.67
C PHE A 18 1.57 -8.43 -2.17
N VAL A 19 0.77 -9.44 -2.50
CA VAL A 19 0.52 -9.86 -3.88
C VAL A 19 -0.87 -9.44 -4.30
N GLN A 20 -0.97 -8.88 -5.52
CA GLN A 20 -2.25 -8.60 -6.17
C GLN A 20 -2.16 -8.91 -7.65
N GLN A 21 -3.32 -9.06 -8.30
CA GLN A 21 -3.38 -9.42 -9.71
C GLN A 21 -2.99 -8.27 -10.63
N ASN A 22 -3.31 -7.04 -10.24
CA ASN A 22 -3.00 -5.85 -11.04
C ASN A 22 -2.92 -4.60 -10.16
N ASN A 23 -2.51 -3.50 -10.78
CA ASN A 23 -2.31 -2.23 -10.07
C ASN A 23 -3.62 -1.70 -9.47
N ALA A 24 -4.73 -1.85 -10.16
CA ALA A 24 -6.02 -1.36 -9.67
C ALA A 24 -6.42 -2.04 -8.38
N MET A 25 -6.19 -3.36 -8.27
CA MET A 25 -6.49 -4.11 -7.06
C MET A 25 -5.55 -3.74 -5.91
N ALA A 26 -4.28 -3.46 -6.22
CA ALA A 26 -3.33 -3.00 -5.21
C ALA A 26 -3.71 -1.63 -4.65
N ILE A 27 -4.12 -0.71 -5.51
CA ILE A 27 -4.59 0.62 -5.10
C ILE A 27 -5.85 0.49 -4.24
N ARG A 28 -6.76 -0.39 -4.62
CA ARG A 28 -7.98 -0.64 -3.85
C ARG A 28 -7.67 -1.17 -2.46
N GLN A 29 -6.72 -2.10 -2.35
CA GLN A 29 -6.31 -2.63 -1.06
C GLN A 29 -5.67 -1.53 -0.20
N PHE A 30 -4.83 -0.70 -0.79
CA PHE A 30 -4.22 0.43 -0.10
C PHE A 30 -5.30 1.41 0.40
N GLN A 31 -6.31 1.69 -0.43
CA GLN A 31 -7.42 2.54 -0.04
C GLN A 31 -8.17 1.99 1.17
N ILE A 32 -8.41 0.68 1.20
CA ILE A 32 -9.07 0.04 2.35
C ILE A 32 -8.23 0.22 3.60
N MET A 33 -6.91 -0.01 3.50
CA MET A 33 -6.01 0.11 4.64
C MET A 33 -5.95 1.53 5.20
N VAL A 34 -5.86 2.54 4.32
CA VAL A 34 -5.70 3.93 4.76
C VAL A 34 -6.97 4.49 5.39
N ASN A 35 -8.15 3.95 5.02
CA ASN A 35 -9.42 4.43 5.53
C ASN A 35 -9.88 3.72 6.83
N GLN A 36 -9.11 2.77 7.33
CA GLN A 36 -9.39 2.12 8.60
C GLN A 36 -8.94 3.02 9.75
N VAL A 37 -9.91 3.59 10.44
CA VAL A 37 -9.64 4.53 11.54
C VAL A 37 -9.07 3.78 12.74
N SER A 38 -8.09 4.41 13.41
CA SER A 38 -7.53 3.86 14.65
C SER A 38 -8.58 3.83 15.75
N THR A 39 -8.50 2.80 16.59
CA THR A 39 -9.34 2.64 17.77
C THR A 39 -8.44 2.50 19.01
N PRO A 40 -9.00 2.66 20.24
CA PRO A 40 -8.20 2.46 21.45
C PRO A 40 -7.57 1.06 21.54
N GLU A 41 -8.21 0.05 20.95
CA GLU A 41 -7.70 -1.33 20.97
C GLU A 41 -6.75 -1.62 19.82
N ARG A 42 -6.81 -0.82 18.74
CA ARG A 42 -6.05 -1.12 17.52
C ARG A 42 -5.67 0.16 16.80
N SER A 43 -4.40 0.51 16.85
CA SER A 43 -3.87 1.66 16.10
C SER A 43 -3.59 1.28 14.65
N ASN A 44 -3.84 2.22 13.75
CA ASN A 44 -3.52 2.07 12.33
C ASN A 44 -2.64 3.24 11.90
N ILE A 45 -1.33 3.03 11.88
CA ILE A 45 -0.38 4.09 11.54
C ILE A 45 -0.51 4.55 10.08
N ILE A 46 -1.00 3.68 9.19
CA ILE A 46 -1.22 4.06 7.79
C ILE A 46 -2.29 5.14 7.69
N HIS A 47 -3.35 5.02 8.48
CA HIS A 47 -4.38 6.04 8.56
C HIS A 47 -3.89 7.30 9.27
N ASP A 48 -3.24 7.13 10.43
CA ASP A 48 -2.82 8.25 11.28
C ASP A 48 -1.73 9.11 10.64
N TYR A 49 -0.84 8.47 9.86
CA TYR A 49 0.29 9.14 9.20
C TYR A 49 0.23 8.93 7.69
N HIS A 50 -0.97 9.04 7.11
CA HIS A 50 -1.20 8.75 5.69
C HIS A 50 -0.31 9.55 4.73
N GLU A 51 0.15 10.72 5.14
CA GLU A 51 1.03 11.55 4.32
C GLU A 51 2.39 10.91 4.07
N ASP A 52 2.80 9.99 4.94
CA ASP A 52 4.14 9.39 4.89
C ASP A 52 4.18 8.09 4.09
N PHE A 53 3.03 7.50 3.77
CA PHE A 53 2.95 6.21 3.09
C PHE A 53 2.73 6.36 1.60
N VAL A 54 3.49 5.60 0.82
CA VAL A 54 3.34 5.51 -0.63
C VAL A 54 3.22 4.05 -1.06
N LEU A 55 2.52 3.82 -2.17
CA LEU A 55 2.35 2.48 -2.73
C LEU A 55 3.40 2.27 -3.82
N MET A 56 4.16 1.17 -3.69
CA MET A 56 5.22 0.81 -4.62
C MET A 56 4.89 -0.51 -5.32
N TYR A 57 5.12 -0.57 -6.63
CA TYR A 57 5.17 -1.81 -7.38
C TYR A 57 6.61 -2.33 -7.36
N LEU A 58 6.79 -3.61 -7.06
CA LEU A 58 8.14 -4.19 -6.94
C LEU A 58 8.53 -5.04 -8.14
N CYS A 59 7.76 -6.10 -8.43
CA CYS A 59 8.12 -7.05 -9.48
C CYS A 59 6.97 -7.99 -9.78
N GLU A 60 7.14 -8.79 -10.83
CA GLU A 60 6.23 -9.89 -11.14
C GLU A 60 6.58 -11.12 -10.31
N PHE A 61 5.56 -11.89 -9.99
CA PHE A 61 5.68 -13.14 -9.26
C PHE A 61 4.94 -14.24 -9.99
N ASP A 62 5.63 -15.35 -10.27
CA ASP A 62 5.02 -16.53 -10.89
C ASP A 62 4.67 -17.52 -9.77
N ASP A 63 3.37 -17.68 -9.51
CA ASP A 63 2.90 -18.53 -8.43
C ASP A 63 3.05 -20.03 -8.71
N LYS A 64 3.33 -20.41 -9.96
CA LYS A 64 3.56 -21.81 -10.33
C LYS A 64 5.00 -22.25 -10.08
N THR A 65 5.94 -21.37 -10.34
CA THR A 65 7.38 -21.67 -10.21
C THR A 65 8.01 -21.02 -8.98
N CYS A 66 7.28 -20.13 -8.31
CA CYS A 66 7.78 -19.30 -7.20
C CYS A 66 8.94 -18.39 -7.62
N ALA A 67 9.01 -18.04 -8.91
CA ALA A 67 10.05 -17.19 -9.45
C ALA A 67 9.62 -15.73 -9.38
N PHE A 68 10.59 -14.85 -9.10
CA PHE A 68 10.39 -13.40 -9.12
C PHE A 68 11.17 -12.81 -10.29
N SER A 69 10.59 -11.80 -10.94
CA SER A 69 11.39 -10.98 -11.85
C SER A 69 12.36 -10.11 -11.05
N PRO A 70 13.40 -9.55 -11.67
CA PRO A 70 14.31 -8.65 -10.94
C PRO A 70 13.53 -7.49 -10.33
N PRO A 71 13.77 -7.17 -9.05
CA PRO A 71 13.07 -6.07 -8.39
C PRO A 71 13.39 -4.74 -9.06
N ASN A 72 12.35 -3.96 -9.32
CA ASN A 72 12.46 -2.62 -9.87
C ASN A 72 11.36 -1.77 -9.24
N PRO A 73 11.57 -1.27 -8.01
CA PRO A 73 10.54 -0.53 -7.29
C PRO A 73 10.07 0.70 -8.07
N THR A 74 8.77 0.78 -8.31
CA THR A 74 8.16 1.87 -9.07
C THR A 74 7.03 2.47 -8.24
N LEU A 75 7.04 3.80 -8.11
CA LEU A 75 5.99 4.50 -7.39
C LEU A 75 4.67 4.42 -8.18
N LEU A 76 3.62 3.90 -7.53
CA LEU A 76 2.27 3.85 -8.11
C LEU A 76 1.40 5.00 -7.63
N LEU A 77 1.57 5.40 -6.38
CA LEU A 77 0.74 6.42 -5.77
C LEU A 77 1.59 7.22 -4.80
N SER A 78 1.55 8.55 -4.94
CA SER A 78 2.46 9.44 -4.23
C SER A 78 2.25 9.46 -2.73
N THR A 79 0.99 9.40 -2.26
CA THR A 79 0.68 9.33 -0.83
C THR A 79 -0.64 8.61 -0.62
N ALA A 80 -0.81 8.08 0.58
CA ALA A 80 -2.09 7.51 1.01
C ALA A 80 -3.18 8.58 1.13
N THR A 81 -2.80 9.84 1.28
CA THR A 81 -3.74 10.96 1.37
C THR A 81 -4.69 11.01 0.18
N GLU A 82 -4.20 10.66 -1.01
CA GLU A 82 -5.00 10.67 -2.23
C GLU A 82 -6.18 9.70 -2.18
N LEU A 83 -6.10 8.69 -1.32
CA LEU A 83 -7.10 7.64 -1.20
C LEU A 83 -8.03 7.82 0.00
N LEU A 84 -7.83 8.85 0.80
CA LEU A 84 -8.72 9.11 1.93
C LEU A 84 -10.11 9.44 1.42
N THR A 85 -11.10 8.74 1.99
CA THR A 85 -12.50 9.05 1.72
C THR A 85 -12.87 10.30 2.52
N PRO A 86 -13.38 11.36 1.88
CA PRO A 86 -13.80 12.55 2.61
C PRO A 86 -14.91 12.20 3.59
N PRO A 87 -14.98 12.89 4.75
CA PRO A 87 -16.05 12.64 5.70
C PRO A 87 -17.41 12.94 5.03
N PRO A 88 -18.46 12.21 5.41
CA PRO A 88 -19.78 12.44 4.83
C PRO A 88 -20.23 13.87 5.12
N VAL A 89 -20.79 14.49 4.11
CA VAL A 89 -21.38 15.84 4.24
C VAL A 89 -22.71 15.66 4.93
N SER A 90 -22.82 16.23 6.10
CA SER A 90 -24.07 16.20 6.87
C SER A 90 -24.91 17.43 6.63
#